data_98acacd0d78f2da3313c58f068a0b224
#
_entry.id   98acacd0d78f2da3313c58f068a0b224
#
_cell.length_a   1.000
_cell.length_b   1.000
_cell.length_c   1.000
_cell.angle_alpha   90.00
_cell.angle_beta   90.00
_cell.angle_gamma   90.00
#
_symmetry.space_group_name_H-M   'P 1'
#
loop_
_entity.id
_entity.type
_entity.pdbx_description
1 polymer ?
#
loop_
_entity_poly.entity_id
_entity_poly.type
_entity_poly.pdbx_seq_one_letter_code
_entity_poly.pdbx_strand_id
1 'polypeptide(L)'
;MDYNCIVLSGGAVKAIAILGCLQSLKDQKKLENVSKFIATSAGAIISYLLCIGYTPIEIMVDICIHDWIEKMANFDVIKAVNGMGAISFSTVAEMLERLTIEKIGRFITLGELHDKYKKLLICCTYNYSKQIVEFLDANSNPDLPCIVALRMSSNLPILFEPFLYDSSYYIDGGILCNFPLHKIDIEIDHVVAIKIKKNEKRESMDYKGKNFINFVHDLIFIPSIAYEDLINKQYEQYCDIIELDLEKYSCLHFNASKNDRLEIFSYGYNTGKNFIEKKK
;
A
#
# COMPACT_ATOMS: atom_id res chain seq x y z
N MET A 1 -21.04 -13.66 0.72
CA MET A 1 -20.37 -13.48 2.03
C MET A 1 -19.90 -12.05 2.12
N ASP A 2 -20.02 -11.45 3.29
CA ASP A 2 -19.53 -10.09 3.52
C ASP A 2 -18.17 -10.19 4.20
N TYR A 3 -17.21 -9.42 3.74
CA TYR A 3 -15.86 -9.41 4.29
C TYR A 3 -15.80 -8.55 5.56
N ASN A 4 -15.02 -8.98 6.55
CA ASN A 4 -14.71 -8.20 7.75
C ASN A 4 -13.24 -7.76 7.81
N CYS A 5 -12.39 -8.36 6.96
CA CYS A 5 -10.96 -8.08 6.90
C CYS A 5 -10.53 -7.82 5.44
N ILE A 6 -9.70 -6.79 5.26
CA ILE A 6 -9.04 -6.46 3.98
C ILE A 6 -7.54 -6.60 4.15
N VAL A 7 -6.88 -7.29 3.20
CA VAL A 7 -5.42 -7.33 3.09
C VAL A 7 -4.99 -6.66 1.80
N LEU A 8 -4.10 -5.64 1.87
CA LEU A 8 -3.62 -4.89 0.72
C LEU A 8 -2.10 -4.95 0.60
N SER A 9 -1.62 -5.28 -0.59
CA SER A 9 -0.20 -5.16 -0.89
C SER A 9 0.23 -3.71 -1.07
N GLY A 10 1.53 -3.45 -0.97
CA GLY A 10 2.14 -2.27 -1.55
C GLY A 10 2.10 -2.32 -3.09
N GLY A 11 2.42 -1.19 -3.72
CA GLY A 11 2.41 -1.11 -5.19
C GLY A 11 2.69 0.27 -5.76
N ALA A 12 3.04 1.24 -4.93
CA ALA A 12 3.27 2.64 -5.31
C ALA A 12 2.16 3.14 -6.26
N VAL A 13 2.49 3.62 -7.46
CA VAL A 13 1.50 4.15 -8.43
C VAL A 13 0.49 3.09 -8.88
N LYS A 14 0.90 1.82 -8.98
CA LYS A 14 -0.02 0.72 -9.33
C LYS A 14 -1.15 0.51 -8.31
N ALA A 15 -0.99 0.99 -7.07
CA ALA A 15 -2.04 0.92 -6.04
C ALA A 15 -3.32 1.68 -6.40
N ILE A 16 -3.31 2.54 -7.42
CA ILE A 16 -4.52 3.11 -8.02
C ILE A 16 -5.49 2.01 -8.49
N ALA A 17 -4.98 0.87 -8.97
CA ALA A 17 -5.85 -0.26 -9.33
C ALA A 17 -6.50 -0.91 -8.10
N ILE A 18 -5.83 -0.90 -6.94
CA ILE A 18 -6.41 -1.32 -5.67
C ILE A 18 -7.64 -0.46 -5.33
N LEU A 19 -7.53 0.88 -5.51
CA LEU A 19 -8.68 1.78 -5.31
C LEU A 19 -9.84 1.42 -6.24
N GLY A 20 -9.58 1.16 -7.52
CA GLY A 20 -10.62 0.74 -8.46
C GLY A 20 -11.29 -0.57 -8.03
N CYS A 21 -10.50 -1.57 -7.65
CA CYS A 21 -11.00 -2.85 -7.17
C CYS A 21 -11.87 -2.67 -5.92
N LEU A 22 -11.40 -1.93 -4.92
CA LEU A 22 -12.16 -1.62 -3.70
C LEU A 22 -13.46 -0.86 -4.00
N GLN A 23 -13.45 0.06 -4.99
CA GLN A 23 -14.67 0.74 -5.39
C GLN A 23 -15.71 -0.23 -5.93
N SER A 24 -15.32 -1.18 -6.77
CA SER A 24 -16.25 -2.18 -7.30
C SER A 24 -16.83 -3.08 -6.20
N LEU A 25 -16.02 -3.47 -5.22
CA LEU A 25 -16.47 -4.24 -4.06
C LEU A 25 -17.43 -3.43 -3.19
N LYS A 26 -17.16 -2.14 -3.00
CA LYS A 26 -18.02 -1.22 -2.27
C LYS A 26 -19.38 -1.05 -2.96
N ASP A 27 -19.41 -0.85 -4.28
CA ASP A 27 -20.65 -0.70 -5.06
C ASP A 27 -21.53 -1.95 -4.96
N GLN A 28 -20.91 -3.12 -4.77
CA GLN A 28 -21.59 -4.39 -4.55
C GLN A 28 -21.87 -4.70 -3.07
N LYS A 29 -21.68 -3.71 -2.18
CA LYS A 29 -21.92 -3.78 -0.72
C LYS A 29 -21.13 -4.89 -0.01
N LYS A 30 -19.94 -5.23 -0.52
CA LYS A 30 -19.11 -6.29 0.05
C LYS A 30 -18.20 -5.82 1.19
N LEU A 31 -18.07 -4.50 1.39
CA LEU A 31 -17.15 -3.91 2.35
C LEU A 31 -17.85 -3.28 3.58
N GLU A 32 -19.16 -3.44 3.74
CA GLU A 32 -19.93 -2.79 4.81
C GLU A 32 -19.49 -3.21 6.21
N ASN A 33 -19.09 -4.48 6.37
CA ASN A 33 -18.71 -5.07 7.65
C ASN A 33 -17.19 -5.04 7.91
N VAL A 34 -16.40 -4.44 7.03
CA VAL A 34 -14.95 -4.41 7.18
C VAL A 34 -14.57 -3.57 8.40
N SER A 35 -13.86 -4.20 9.32
CA SER A 35 -13.34 -3.57 10.55
C SER A 35 -11.83 -3.74 10.72
N LYS A 36 -11.19 -4.65 9.95
CA LYS A 36 -9.76 -4.94 10.03
C LYS A 36 -9.08 -4.70 8.68
N PHE A 37 -7.95 -4.02 8.73
CA PHE A 37 -7.13 -3.69 7.57
C PHE A 37 -5.69 -4.08 7.85
N ILE A 38 -5.10 -4.91 6.99
CA ILE A 38 -3.72 -5.35 7.09
C ILE A 38 -3.02 -4.95 5.80
N ALA A 39 -1.98 -4.12 5.88
CA ALA A 39 -1.46 -3.55 4.64
C ALA A 39 0.00 -3.12 4.73
N THR A 40 0.61 -2.95 3.56
CA THR A 40 1.98 -2.48 3.39
C THR A 40 2.00 -1.28 2.45
N SER A 41 2.84 -0.27 2.75
CA SER A 41 3.17 0.84 1.84
C SER A 41 1.92 1.60 1.35
N ALA A 42 1.76 1.77 0.05
CA ALA A 42 0.59 2.42 -0.55
C ALA A 42 -0.73 1.76 -0.13
N GLY A 43 -0.73 0.44 0.10
CA GLY A 43 -1.89 -0.27 0.66
C GLY A 43 -2.23 0.19 2.07
N ALA A 44 -1.24 0.49 2.93
CA ALA A 44 -1.45 1.03 4.27
C ALA A 44 -2.04 2.45 4.21
N ILE A 45 -1.56 3.29 3.29
CA ILE A 45 -2.12 4.64 3.05
C ILE A 45 -3.59 4.54 2.64
N ILE A 46 -3.93 3.69 1.67
CA ILE A 46 -5.31 3.46 1.24
C ILE A 46 -6.16 2.97 2.42
N SER A 47 -5.68 1.98 3.18
CA SER A 47 -6.37 1.42 4.33
C SER A 47 -6.68 2.48 5.39
N TYR A 48 -5.71 3.34 5.72
CA TYR A 48 -5.92 4.45 6.66
C TYR A 48 -7.02 5.41 6.20
N LEU A 49 -6.97 5.84 4.93
CA LEU A 49 -7.97 6.77 4.38
C LEU A 49 -9.38 6.14 4.40
N LEU A 50 -9.49 4.85 4.12
CA LEU A 50 -10.76 4.12 4.28
C LEU A 50 -11.22 4.07 5.74
N CYS A 51 -10.29 3.83 6.69
CA CYS A 51 -10.60 3.80 8.13
C CYS A 51 -11.17 5.12 8.64
N ILE A 52 -10.67 6.25 8.16
CA ILE A 52 -11.18 7.59 8.54
C ILE A 52 -12.40 8.03 7.73
N GLY A 53 -12.91 7.17 6.82
CA GLY A 53 -14.19 7.33 6.15
C GLY A 53 -14.15 7.91 4.73
N TYR A 54 -13.00 7.94 4.07
CA TYR A 54 -12.94 8.18 2.62
C TYR A 54 -13.43 6.96 1.85
N THR A 55 -14.03 7.19 0.71
CA THR A 55 -14.33 6.15 -0.27
C THR A 55 -13.18 6.02 -1.27
N PRO A 56 -13.01 4.86 -1.93
CA PRO A 56 -11.96 4.70 -2.93
C PRO A 56 -12.03 5.73 -4.07
N ILE A 57 -13.25 6.10 -4.49
CA ILE A 57 -13.44 7.12 -5.54
C ILE A 57 -13.07 8.53 -5.05
N GLU A 58 -13.35 8.89 -3.80
CA GLU A 58 -12.92 10.18 -3.22
C GLU A 58 -11.40 10.30 -3.21
N ILE A 59 -10.69 9.22 -2.83
CA ILE A 59 -9.23 9.16 -2.86
C ILE A 59 -8.71 9.32 -4.30
N MET A 60 -9.31 8.63 -5.26
CA MET A 60 -8.92 8.74 -6.67
C MET A 60 -9.13 10.16 -7.22
N VAL A 61 -10.25 10.79 -6.90
CA VAL A 61 -10.56 12.17 -7.29
C VAL A 61 -9.52 13.13 -6.72
N ASP A 62 -9.15 12.97 -5.46
CA ASP A 62 -8.12 13.77 -4.81
C ASP A 62 -6.75 13.65 -5.50
N ILE A 63 -6.34 12.40 -5.82
CA ILE A 63 -5.11 12.14 -6.58
C ILE A 63 -5.10 12.85 -7.93
N CYS A 64 -6.25 12.91 -8.62
CA CYS A 64 -6.37 13.57 -9.92
C CYS A 64 -6.41 15.10 -9.84
N ILE A 65 -7.02 15.66 -8.78
CA ILE A 65 -7.17 17.11 -8.63
C ILE A 65 -5.85 17.77 -8.23
N HIS A 66 -5.12 17.16 -7.29
CA HIS A 66 -3.93 17.76 -6.70
C HIS A 66 -2.61 17.32 -7.33
N ASP A 67 -2.67 16.43 -8.33
CA ASP A 67 -1.52 15.92 -9.08
C ASP A 67 -0.36 15.42 -8.18
N TRP A 68 -0.71 14.74 -7.05
CA TRP A 68 0.26 14.24 -6.08
C TRP A 68 1.34 13.36 -6.71
N ILE A 69 0.94 12.53 -7.67
CA ILE A 69 1.85 11.61 -8.37
C ILE A 69 2.85 12.39 -9.23
N GLU A 70 2.39 13.42 -9.95
CA GLU A 70 3.27 14.24 -10.80
C GLU A 70 4.29 15.03 -9.96
N LYS A 71 3.88 15.51 -8.77
CA LYS A 71 4.80 16.18 -7.84
C LYS A 71 5.94 15.27 -7.39
N MET A 72 5.75 13.96 -7.39
CA MET A 72 6.79 12.97 -7.06
C MET A 72 7.64 12.56 -8.26
N ALA A 73 7.40 13.07 -9.46
CA ALA A 73 8.12 12.68 -10.67
C ALA A 73 9.55 13.27 -10.77
N ASN A 74 9.88 14.27 -9.96
CA ASN A 74 11.18 14.93 -10.00
C ASN A 74 12.22 14.17 -9.17
N PHE A 75 12.90 13.22 -9.81
CA PHE A 75 13.95 12.42 -9.19
C PHE A 75 15.30 13.15 -9.18
N ASP A 76 15.90 13.30 -8.02
CA ASP A 76 17.28 13.77 -7.86
C ASP A 76 18.22 12.57 -7.61
N VAL A 77 18.82 12.07 -8.68
CA VAL A 77 19.74 10.92 -8.63
C VAL A 77 20.95 11.19 -7.75
N ILE A 78 21.43 12.43 -7.71
CA ILE A 78 22.61 12.80 -6.89
C ILE A 78 22.26 12.71 -5.41
N LYS A 79 21.08 13.19 -5.02
CA LYS A 79 20.57 13.01 -3.64
C LYS A 79 20.41 11.54 -3.28
N ALA A 80 19.85 10.73 -4.19
CA ALA A 80 19.67 9.29 -3.97
C ALA A 80 21.02 8.60 -3.68
N VAL A 81 22.03 8.85 -4.51
CA VAL A 81 23.39 8.27 -4.34
C VAL A 81 24.04 8.73 -3.02
N ASN A 82 23.79 9.96 -2.59
CA ASN A 82 24.28 10.48 -1.31
C ASN A 82 23.45 10.03 -0.08
N GLY A 83 22.50 9.11 -0.27
CA GLY A 83 21.68 8.59 0.82
C GLY A 83 20.62 9.56 1.36
N MET A 84 20.31 10.63 0.61
CA MET A 84 19.33 11.65 1.00
C MET A 84 17.93 11.43 0.40
N GLY A 85 17.71 10.30 -0.31
CA GLY A 85 16.49 10.02 -1.06
C GLY A 85 16.40 10.78 -2.40
N ALA A 86 15.85 10.16 -3.42
CA ALA A 86 15.66 10.76 -4.74
C ALA A 86 14.56 11.84 -4.75
N ILE A 87 13.57 11.70 -3.88
CA ILE A 87 12.46 12.65 -3.66
C ILE A 87 12.19 12.81 -2.17
N SER A 88 11.60 13.94 -1.78
CA SER A 88 11.14 14.13 -0.41
C SER A 88 9.79 13.43 -0.18
N PHE A 89 9.63 12.82 0.98
CA PHE A 89 8.34 12.30 1.43
C PHE A 89 7.33 13.41 1.76
N SER A 90 7.76 14.67 1.82
CA SER A 90 6.90 15.79 2.18
C SER A 90 5.61 15.84 1.34
N THR A 91 5.68 15.52 0.04
CA THR A 91 4.50 15.48 -0.83
C THR A 91 3.45 14.48 -0.34
N VAL A 92 3.88 13.29 0.08
CA VAL A 92 2.98 12.26 0.63
C VAL A 92 2.47 12.68 2.01
N ALA A 93 3.35 13.27 2.85
CA ALA A 93 2.98 13.78 4.16
C ALA A 93 1.92 14.88 4.04
N GLU A 94 2.14 15.89 3.20
CA GLU A 94 1.17 16.98 2.95
C GLU A 94 -0.20 16.47 2.50
N MET A 95 -0.23 15.48 1.61
CA MET A 95 -1.47 14.84 1.19
C MET A 95 -2.18 14.20 2.38
N LEU A 96 -1.47 13.38 3.16
CA LEU A 96 -2.03 12.65 4.30
C LEU A 96 -2.52 13.62 5.39
N GLU A 97 -1.73 14.63 5.70
CA GLU A 97 -2.08 15.65 6.70
C GLU A 97 -3.33 16.41 6.28
N ARG A 98 -3.38 16.89 5.04
CA ARG A 98 -4.55 17.60 4.50
C ARG A 98 -5.80 16.73 4.55
N LEU A 99 -5.75 15.52 3.98
CA LEU A 99 -6.89 14.60 3.96
C LEU A 99 -7.34 14.22 5.38
N THR A 100 -6.39 14.05 6.32
CA THR A 100 -6.71 13.77 7.72
C THR A 100 -7.44 14.95 8.36
N ILE A 101 -6.92 16.16 8.21
CA ILE A 101 -7.53 17.36 8.79
C ILE A 101 -8.90 17.65 8.17
N GLU A 102 -9.04 17.52 6.85
CA GLU A 102 -10.33 17.69 6.16
C GLU A 102 -11.40 16.72 6.68
N LYS A 103 -11.01 15.46 6.91
CA LYS A 103 -11.99 14.42 7.27
C LYS A 103 -12.33 14.36 8.75
N ILE A 104 -11.34 14.55 9.62
CA ILE A 104 -11.48 14.31 11.06
C ILE A 104 -11.07 15.48 11.96
N GLY A 105 -10.52 16.57 11.38
CA GLY A 105 -10.24 17.84 12.07
C GLY A 105 -8.95 17.85 12.89
N ARG A 106 -8.29 16.71 13.11
CA ARG A 106 -7.04 16.59 13.88
C ARG A 106 -6.26 15.34 13.53
N PHE A 107 -5.01 15.29 13.90
CA PHE A 107 -4.22 14.05 13.86
C PHE A 107 -4.64 13.09 14.99
N ILE A 108 -4.53 11.80 14.72
CA ILE A 108 -4.90 10.73 15.66
C ILE A 108 -3.84 9.64 15.72
N THR A 109 -3.81 8.92 16.83
CA THR A 109 -2.98 7.72 17.01
C THR A 109 -3.69 6.46 16.52
N LEU A 110 -2.94 5.34 16.43
CA LEU A 110 -3.52 4.04 16.07
C LEU A 110 -4.57 3.58 17.09
N GLY A 111 -4.36 3.83 18.39
CA GLY A 111 -5.33 3.57 19.46
C GLY A 111 -6.60 4.39 19.29
N GLU A 112 -6.47 5.71 19.09
CA GLU A 112 -7.62 6.59 18.85
C GLU A 112 -8.40 6.23 17.57
N LEU A 113 -7.71 5.81 16.50
CA LEU A 113 -8.34 5.30 15.28
C LEU A 113 -9.22 4.08 15.60
N HIS A 114 -8.67 3.11 16.32
CA HIS A 114 -9.40 1.91 16.73
C HIS A 114 -10.59 2.24 17.63
N ASP A 115 -10.39 3.05 18.67
CA ASP A 115 -11.41 3.36 19.65
C ASP A 115 -12.59 4.14 19.09
N LYS A 116 -12.29 5.14 18.25
CA LYS A 116 -13.31 6.04 17.70
C LYS A 116 -14.04 5.43 16.49
N TYR A 117 -13.31 4.81 15.57
CA TYR A 117 -13.88 4.33 14.30
C TYR A 117 -14.16 2.82 14.29
N LYS A 118 -13.75 2.09 15.34
CA LYS A 118 -13.85 0.63 15.42
C LYS A 118 -13.19 -0.06 14.23
N LYS A 119 -12.07 0.52 13.78
CA LYS A 119 -11.26 -0.01 12.68
C LYS A 119 -9.86 -0.35 13.20
N LEU A 120 -9.44 -1.60 12.99
CA LEU A 120 -8.08 -2.05 13.31
C LEU A 120 -7.22 -1.92 12.06
N LEU A 121 -6.29 -0.98 12.06
CA LEU A 121 -5.29 -0.80 11.02
C LEU A 121 -3.97 -1.46 11.47
N ILE A 122 -3.44 -2.37 10.66
CA ILE A 122 -2.17 -3.04 10.87
C ILE A 122 -1.24 -2.66 9.71
N CYS A 123 -0.22 -1.85 9.99
CA CYS A 123 0.77 -1.40 9.00
C CYS A 123 2.03 -2.25 9.10
N CYS A 124 2.42 -2.90 8.00
CA CYS A 124 3.69 -3.61 7.90
C CYS A 124 4.83 -2.63 7.61
N THR A 125 5.91 -2.71 8.38
CA THR A 125 7.14 -1.94 8.19
C THR A 125 8.37 -2.82 8.42
N TYR A 126 9.53 -2.37 7.96
CA TYR A 126 10.80 -3.01 8.29
C TYR A 126 11.64 -2.07 9.17
N ASN A 127 11.89 -2.50 10.41
CA ASN A 127 12.80 -1.82 11.31
C ASN A 127 14.25 -2.16 10.89
N TYR A 128 14.88 -1.23 10.18
CA TYR A 128 16.23 -1.42 9.66
C TYR A 128 17.29 -1.53 10.78
N SER A 129 17.11 -0.79 11.86
CA SER A 129 18.05 -0.81 12.98
C SER A 129 18.03 -2.14 13.74
N LYS A 130 16.87 -2.77 13.86
CA LYS A 130 16.69 -4.08 14.51
C LYS A 130 16.73 -5.25 13.52
N GLN A 131 16.67 -4.99 12.22
CA GLN A 131 16.63 -5.98 11.14
C GLN A 131 15.44 -6.96 11.25
N ILE A 132 14.25 -6.44 11.56
CA ILE A 132 13.03 -7.23 11.71
C ILE A 132 11.84 -6.56 10.98
N VAL A 133 10.89 -7.38 10.54
CA VAL A 133 9.56 -6.92 10.14
C VAL A 133 8.76 -6.61 11.40
N GLU A 134 8.19 -5.42 11.47
CA GLU A 134 7.28 -4.99 12.54
C GLU A 134 5.88 -4.73 11.97
N PHE A 135 4.86 -5.00 12.78
CA PHE A 135 3.46 -4.73 12.48
C PHE A 135 2.93 -3.73 13.50
N LEU A 136 2.64 -2.54 13.01
CA LEU A 136 2.22 -1.41 13.83
C LEU A 136 0.69 -1.35 13.86
N ASP A 137 0.11 -1.49 15.05
CA ASP A 137 -1.34 -1.48 15.26
C ASP A 137 -1.73 -0.87 16.61
N ALA A 138 -3.04 -0.75 16.86
CA ALA A 138 -3.58 -0.21 18.10
C ALA A 138 -3.24 -1.06 19.35
N ASN A 139 -2.96 -2.36 19.20
CA ASN A 139 -2.67 -3.25 20.33
C ASN A 139 -1.21 -3.13 20.77
N SER A 140 -0.29 -3.03 19.81
CA SER A 140 1.15 -2.99 20.05
C SER A 140 1.71 -1.57 20.15
N ASN A 141 1.09 -0.61 19.46
CA ASN A 141 1.56 0.78 19.35
C ASN A 141 0.40 1.80 19.48
N PRO A 142 -0.40 1.78 20.58
CA PRO A 142 -1.61 2.61 20.68
C PRO A 142 -1.33 4.12 20.56
N ASP A 143 -0.21 4.58 21.08
CA ASP A 143 0.17 6.00 21.11
C ASP A 143 0.88 6.48 19.84
N LEU A 144 1.17 5.56 18.89
CA LEU A 144 1.86 5.92 17.66
C LEU A 144 0.92 6.72 16.74
N PRO A 145 1.29 7.95 16.31
CA PRO A 145 0.49 8.70 15.35
C PRO A 145 0.31 7.91 14.04
N CYS A 146 -0.92 7.87 13.51
CA CYS A 146 -1.22 7.13 12.26
C CYS A 146 -0.31 7.57 11.11
N ILE A 147 -0.09 8.88 10.94
CA ILE A 147 0.77 9.40 9.85
C ILE A 147 2.22 8.90 10.00
N VAL A 148 2.72 8.75 11.23
CA VAL A 148 4.05 8.19 11.48
C VAL A 148 4.10 6.71 11.11
N ALA A 149 3.09 5.92 11.49
CA ALA A 149 2.99 4.51 11.11
C ALA A 149 2.95 4.34 9.57
N LEU A 150 2.21 5.21 8.88
CA LEU A 150 2.16 5.24 7.40
C LEU A 150 3.51 5.61 6.79
N ARG A 151 4.20 6.61 7.38
CA ARG A 151 5.57 6.98 6.95
C ARG A 151 6.52 5.80 7.08
N MET A 152 6.51 5.09 8.21
CA MET A 152 7.34 3.90 8.42
C MET A 152 7.03 2.81 7.38
N SER A 153 5.74 2.55 7.13
CA SER A 153 5.30 1.50 6.22
C SER A 153 5.61 1.77 4.75
N SER A 154 5.69 3.05 4.35
CA SER A 154 5.83 3.46 2.95
C SER A 154 7.14 4.17 2.63
N ASN A 155 8.13 4.09 3.52
CA ASN A 155 9.43 4.71 3.34
C ASN A 155 10.35 3.89 2.41
N LEU A 156 10.07 3.90 1.12
CA LEU A 156 10.88 3.21 0.10
C LEU A 156 12.33 3.71 0.12
N PRO A 157 13.30 2.83 0.41
CA PRO A 157 14.71 3.22 0.42
C PRO A 157 15.15 3.68 -0.98
N ILE A 158 16.14 4.57 -1.01
CA ILE A 158 16.64 5.23 -2.22
C ILE A 158 15.65 6.25 -2.78
N LEU A 159 14.35 5.94 -2.78
CA LEU A 159 13.32 6.87 -3.22
C LEU A 159 13.13 8.01 -2.22
N PHE A 160 12.89 7.66 -0.96
CA PHE A 160 12.69 8.65 0.12
C PHE A 160 13.91 8.75 1.03
N GLU A 161 14.04 9.91 1.69
CA GLU A 161 15.06 10.14 2.71
C GLU A 161 14.92 9.16 3.88
N PRO A 162 16.02 8.81 4.56
CA PRO A 162 15.99 7.97 5.75
C PRO A 162 15.04 8.53 6.82
N PHE A 163 14.25 7.68 7.45
CA PHE A 163 13.31 8.07 8.48
C PHE A 163 13.71 7.47 9.84
N LEU A 164 14.10 8.35 10.76
CA LEU A 164 14.46 8.01 12.14
C LEU A 164 13.27 8.31 13.06
N TYR A 165 12.84 7.32 13.84
CA TYR A 165 11.82 7.47 14.87
C TYR A 165 12.21 6.62 16.08
N ASP A 166 12.16 7.21 17.28
CA ASP A 166 12.50 6.56 18.55
C ASP A 166 13.80 5.71 18.47
N SER A 167 14.88 6.37 18.03
CA SER A 167 16.22 5.80 17.87
C SER A 167 16.35 4.62 16.89
N SER A 168 15.36 4.37 16.07
CA SER A 168 15.39 3.33 15.04
C SER A 168 15.09 3.89 13.64
N TYR A 169 15.80 3.41 12.63
CA TYR A 169 15.50 3.70 11.23
C TYR A 169 14.45 2.73 10.71
N TYR A 170 13.47 3.27 9.98
CA TYR A 170 12.39 2.50 9.38
C TYR A 170 12.38 2.66 7.86
N ILE A 171 12.10 1.57 7.18
CA ILE A 171 11.95 1.51 5.72
C ILE A 171 10.68 0.75 5.36
N ASP A 172 10.26 0.85 4.11
CA ASP A 172 9.06 0.22 3.58
C ASP A 172 9.00 -1.27 3.90
N GLY A 173 7.88 -1.72 4.42
CA GLY A 173 7.67 -3.13 4.76
C GLY A 173 7.73 -4.06 3.55
N GLY A 174 7.47 -3.54 2.37
CA GLY A 174 7.49 -4.29 1.12
C GLY A 174 8.85 -4.87 0.74
N ILE A 175 9.92 -4.40 1.37
CA ILE A 175 11.27 -4.97 1.17
C ILE A 175 11.30 -6.46 1.51
N LEU A 176 10.54 -6.88 2.52
CA LEU A 176 10.48 -8.28 2.92
C LEU A 176 9.05 -8.83 2.94
N CYS A 177 8.06 -8.02 3.32
CA CYS A 177 6.68 -8.45 3.49
C CYS A 177 5.70 -7.45 2.82
N ASN A 178 5.61 -7.53 1.48
CA ASN A 178 4.76 -6.60 0.72
C ASN A 178 3.28 -6.98 0.75
N PHE A 179 2.96 -8.25 1.01
CA PHE A 179 1.60 -8.75 1.10
C PHE A 179 1.43 -9.58 2.38
N PRO A 180 1.06 -8.95 3.51
CA PRO A 180 1.12 -9.57 4.85
C PRO A 180 -0.08 -10.48 5.14
N LEU A 181 -0.36 -11.47 4.27
CA LEU A 181 -1.50 -12.37 4.38
C LEU A 181 -1.46 -13.24 5.66
N HIS A 182 -0.27 -13.59 6.13
CA HIS A 182 -0.06 -14.39 7.34
C HIS A 182 -0.49 -13.71 8.66
N LYS A 183 -0.93 -12.44 8.59
CA LYS A 183 -1.46 -11.69 9.76
C LYS A 183 -2.97 -11.80 9.91
N ILE A 184 -3.65 -12.53 9.06
CA ILE A 184 -5.08 -12.83 9.23
C ILE A 184 -5.29 -13.79 10.40
N ASP A 185 -6.44 -13.71 11.01
CA ASP A 185 -6.96 -14.70 11.92
C ASP A 185 -7.90 -15.66 11.15
N ILE A 186 -7.45 -16.87 10.91
CA ILE A 186 -8.15 -17.85 10.08
C ILE A 186 -9.48 -18.34 10.68
N GLU A 187 -9.68 -18.12 11.98
CA GLU A 187 -10.91 -18.53 12.66
C GLU A 187 -12.00 -17.45 12.63
N ILE A 188 -11.60 -16.17 12.52
CA ILE A 188 -12.49 -15.02 12.68
C ILE A 188 -12.62 -14.22 11.38
N ASP A 189 -11.52 -14.11 10.61
CA ASP A 189 -11.45 -13.19 9.46
C ASP A 189 -12.09 -13.80 8.20
N HIS A 190 -13.09 -13.12 7.65
CA HIS A 190 -13.56 -13.30 6.28
C HIS A 190 -12.84 -12.31 5.37
N VAL A 191 -11.83 -12.79 4.67
CA VAL A 191 -10.81 -11.96 4.05
C VAL A 191 -11.03 -11.76 2.57
N VAL A 192 -11.02 -10.51 2.13
CA VAL A 192 -10.67 -10.14 0.75
C VAL A 192 -9.26 -9.58 0.73
N ALA A 193 -8.41 -10.16 -0.09
CA ALA A 193 -7.02 -9.79 -0.21
C ALA A 193 -6.74 -9.30 -1.64
N ILE A 194 -6.18 -8.09 -1.78
CA ILE A 194 -5.92 -7.49 -3.09
C ILE A 194 -4.42 -7.24 -3.22
N LYS A 195 -3.80 -7.87 -4.22
CA LYS A 195 -2.37 -7.71 -4.47
C LYS A 195 -2.08 -7.26 -5.91
N ILE A 196 -1.04 -6.45 -6.06
CA ILE A 196 -0.43 -6.19 -7.35
C ILE A 196 0.38 -7.44 -7.73
N LYS A 197 0.04 -8.05 -8.86
CA LYS A 197 0.77 -9.22 -9.36
C LYS A 197 2.21 -8.85 -9.66
N LYS A 198 3.13 -9.64 -9.16
CA LYS A 198 4.55 -9.55 -9.51
C LYS A 198 4.78 -10.32 -10.81
N ASN A 199 5.62 -9.79 -11.69
CA ASN A 199 5.93 -10.46 -12.96
C ASN A 199 6.65 -11.79 -12.67
N GLU A 200 5.93 -12.89 -12.81
CA GLU A 200 6.48 -14.25 -12.66
C GLU A 200 7.36 -14.66 -13.84
N LYS A 201 7.12 -14.08 -15.01
CA LYS A 201 7.93 -14.35 -16.19
C LYS A 201 9.19 -13.51 -16.17
N ARG A 202 10.21 -14.07 -15.53
CA ARG A 202 11.60 -13.70 -15.77
C ARG A 202 12.08 -14.23 -17.13
N GLU A 203 11.32 -14.00 -18.19
CA GLU A 203 11.89 -14.07 -19.51
C GLU A 203 12.91 -12.94 -19.59
N SER A 204 14.19 -13.29 -19.45
CA SER A 204 15.38 -12.46 -19.52
C SER A 204 15.12 -11.01 -19.03
N MET A 205 15.59 -10.70 -17.81
CA MET A 205 15.73 -9.29 -17.44
C MET A 205 16.57 -8.63 -18.53
N ASP A 206 15.91 -8.07 -19.53
CA ASP A 206 16.59 -7.27 -20.52
C ASP A 206 17.05 -5.99 -19.82
N TYR A 207 18.31 -5.96 -19.44
CA TYR A 207 19.00 -4.80 -18.91
C TYR A 207 18.95 -3.60 -19.86
N LYS A 208 18.69 -3.84 -21.15
CA LYS A 208 18.62 -2.83 -22.17
C LYS A 208 17.33 -2.02 -22.01
N GLY A 209 17.45 -0.83 -21.42
CA GLY A 209 16.37 0.16 -21.35
C GLY A 209 15.78 0.44 -19.98
N LYS A 210 16.12 -0.30 -18.91
CA LYS A 210 15.72 0.07 -17.55
C LYS A 210 16.62 1.19 -17.01
N ASN A 211 16.02 2.23 -16.44
CA ASN A 211 16.82 3.20 -15.74
C ASN A 211 17.36 2.59 -14.41
N PHE A 212 18.45 3.13 -13.91
CA PHE A 212 19.14 2.63 -12.72
C PHE A 212 18.22 2.48 -11.49
N ILE A 213 17.31 3.44 -11.27
CA ILE A 213 16.40 3.44 -10.11
C ILE A 213 15.43 2.27 -10.20
N ASN A 214 14.83 2.02 -11.35
CA ASN A 214 13.94 0.87 -11.56
C ASN A 214 14.67 -0.46 -11.37
N PHE A 215 15.91 -0.55 -11.85
CA PHE A 215 16.73 -1.76 -11.66
C PHE A 215 17.03 -2.02 -10.19
N VAL A 216 17.46 -1.00 -9.45
CA VAL A 216 17.73 -1.13 -8.01
C VAL A 216 16.45 -1.45 -7.23
N HIS A 217 15.34 -0.82 -7.57
CA HIS A 217 14.04 -1.17 -7.01
C HIS A 217 13.72 -2.65 -7.20
N ASP A 218 13.84 -3.18 -8.42
CA ASP A 218 13.57 -4.59 -8.68
C ASP A 218 14.48 -5.52 -7.85
N LEU A 219 15.78 -5.17 -7.74
CA LEU A 219 16.73 -5.94 -6.92
C LEU A 219 16.35 -5.99 -5.44
N ILE A 220 15.95 -4.85 -4.88
CA ILE A 220 15.57 -4.73 -3.47
C ILE A 220 14.37 -5.62 -3.14
N PHE A 221 13.43 -5.77 -4.08
CA PHE A 221 12.21 -6.55 -3.85
C PHE A 221 12.32 -8.05 -4.19
N ILE A 222 13.46 -8.53 -4.72
CA ILE A 222 13.68 -9.98 -4.97
C ILE A 222 13.47 -10.83 -3.70
N PRO A 223 14.06 -10.50 -2.53
CA PRO A 223 13.88 -11.29 -1.32
C PRO A 223 12.39 -11.34 -0.87
N SER A 224 11.66 -10.24 -1.02
CA SER A 224 10.24 -10.18 -0.69
C SER A 224 9.41 -11.20 -1.47
N ILE A 225 9.72 -11.42 -2.76
CA ILE A 225 8.98 -12.37 -3.59
C ILE A 225 9.11 -13.80 -3.04
N ALA A 226 10.34 -14.22 -2.77
CA ALA A 226 10.59 -15.57 -2.25
C ALA A 226 10.02 -15.78 -0.83
N TYR A 227 10.11 -14.76 0.01
CA TYR A 227 9.57 -14.79 1.37
C TYR A 227 8.03 -14.86 1.39
N GLU A 228 7.36 -14.07 0.55
CA GLU A 228 5.90 -14.07 0.46
C GLU A 228 5.36 -15.41 -0.04
N ASP A 229 5.97 -15.99 -1.08
CA ASP A 229 5.55 -17.29 -1.60
C ASP A 229 5.66 -18.39 -0.53
N LEU A 230 6.70 -18.32 0.30
CA LEU A 230 6.92 -19.30 1.37
C LEU A 230 5.90 -19.14 2.50
N ILE A 231 5.64 -17.90 2.94
CA ILE A 231 4.81 -17.63 4.15
C ILE A 231 3.33 -17.63 3.82
N ASN A 232 2.93 -17.02 2.69
CA ASN A 232 1.51 -16.77 2.43
C ASN A 232 0.76 -18.00 1.89
N LYS A 233 1.46 -18.96 1.27
CA LYS A 233 0.84 -20.11 0.61
C LYS A 233 -0.13 -20.88 1.50
N GLN A 234 0.16 -21.02 2.78
CA GLN A 234 -0.72 -21.74 3.72
C GLN A 234 -1.99 -20.94 4.07
N TYR A 235 -2.00 -19.61 3.87
CA TYR A 235 -3.13 -18.72 4.20
C TYR A 235 -4.03 -18.45 2.99
N GLU A 236 -3.56 -18.68 1.77
CA GLU A 236 -4.30 -18.38 0.53
C GLU A 236 -5.65 -19.08 0.47
N GLN A 237 -5.74 -20.31 0.98
CA GLN A 237 -6.98 -21.09 1.00
C GLN A 237 -8.09 -20.49 1.87
N TYR A 238 -7.75 -19.57 2.80
CA TYR A 238 -8.70 -18.90 3.70
C TYR A 238 -9.13 -17.52 3.20
N CYS A 239 -8.65 -17.09 2.03
CA CYS A 239 -8.84 -15.76 1.52
C CYS A 239 -9.40 -15.72 0.12
N ASP A 240 -10.17 -14.70 -0.16
CA ASP A 240 -10.56 -14.31 -1.49
C ASP A 240 -9.50 -13.38 -2.07
N ILE A 241 -8.61 -13.93 -2.90
CA ILE A 241 -7.49 -13.19 -3.44
C ILE A 241 -7.83 -12.62 -4.81
N ILE A 242 -7.65 -11.30 -4.98
CA ILE A 242 -7.78 -10.58 -6.24
C ILE A 242 -6.39 -10.12 -6.66
N GLU A 243 -5.89 -10.66 -7.77
CA GLU A 243 -4.61 -10.26 -8.35
C GLU A 243 -4.82 -9.22 -9.44
N LEU A 244 -4.07 -8.11 -9.35
CA LEU A 244 -4.11 -7.03 -10.30
C LEU A 244 -2.84 -7.07 -11.16
N ASP A 245 -2.98 -7.53 -12.40
CA ASP A 245 -1.90 -7.64 -13.37
C ASP A 245 -1.69 -6.34 -14.13
N LEU A 246 -0.63 -5.63 -13.83
CA LEU A 246 -0.29 -4.32 -14.37
C LEU A 246 1.13 -4.32 -14.96
N GLU A 247 1.47 -5.35 -15.74
CA GLU A 247 2.82 -5.52 -16.32
C GLU A 247 3.27 -4.31 -17.15
N LYS A 248 2.35 -3.69 -17.86
CA LYS A 248 2.64 -2.52 -18.73
C LYS A 248 3.05 -1.26 -17.95
N TYR A 249 2.83 -1.19 -16.64
CA TYR A 249 3.19 -0.04 -15.83
C TYR A 249 4.32 -0.38 -14.87
N SER A 250 5.26 0.54 -14.66
CA SER A 250 6.22 0.47 -13.57
C SER A 250 5.57 0.90 -12.25
N CYS A 251 6.00 0.32 -11.12
CA CYS A 251 5.59 0.81 -9.80
C CYS A 251 6.00 2.26 -9.58
N LEU A 252 7.16 2.66 -10.13
CA LEU A 252 7.71 4.02 -10.02
C LEU A 252 7.31 4.93 -11.21
N HIS A 253 6.15 4.67 -11.83
CA HIS A 253 5.64 5.47 -12.95
C HIS A 253 4.99 6.79 -12.45
N PHE A 254 5.76 7.62 -11.73
CA PHE A 254 5.26 8.87 -11.16
C PHE A 254 4.93 9.95 -12.20
N ASN A 255 5.31 9.76 -13.45
CA ASN A 255 4.91 10.61 -14.58
C ASN A 255 3.63 10.10 -15.28
N ALA A 256 2.88 9.19 -14.65
CA ALA A 256 1.61 8.70 -15.16
C ALA A 256 0.62 9.86 -15.38
N SER A 257 0.17 10.02 -16.62
CA SER A 257 -0.83 11.03 -16.98
C SER A 257 -2.17 10.79 -16.27
N LYS A 258 -3.06 11.79 -16.27
CA LYS A 258 -4.42 11.61 -15.74
C LYS A 258 -5.15 10.46 -16.44
N ASN A 259 -4.94 10.29 -17.75
CA ASN A 259 -5.54 9.19 -18.52
C ASN A 259 -4.98 7.83 -18.09
N ASP A 260 -3.66 7.71 -17.86
CA ASP A 260 -3.06 6.48 -17.36
C ASP A 260 -3.62 6.11 -15.98
N ARG A 261 -3.75 7.09 -15.08
CA ARG A 261 -4.33 6.90 -13.75
C ARG A 261 -5.78 6.41 -13.82
N LEU A 262 -6.60 7.00 -14.70
CA LEU A 262 -7.98 6.57 -14.93
C LEU A 262 -8.04 5.16 -15.54
N GLU A 263 -7.14 4.83 -16.46
CA GLU A 263 -7.04 3.50 -17.05
C GLU A 263 -6.68 2.45 -15.98
N ILE A 264 -5.68 2.73 -15.12
CA ILE A 264 -5.28 1.87 -14.01
C ILE A 264 -6.44 1.66 -13.04
N PHE A 265 -7.15 2.73 -12.67
CA PHE A 265 -8.32 2.64 -11.79
C PHE A 265 -9.43 1.79 -12.43
N SER A 266 -9.77 2.04 -13.71
CA SER A 266 -10.81 1.32 -14.44
C SER A 266 -10.47 -0.16 -14.58
N TYR A 267 -9.22 -0.49 -14.81
CA TYR A 267 -8.75 -1.88 -14.85
C TYR A 267 -9.01 -2.57 -13.50
N GLY A 268 -8.63 -1.95 -12.38
CA GLY A 268 -8.89 -2.48 -11.04
C GLY A 268 -10.37 -2.65 -10.75
N TYR A 269 -11.20 -1.67 -11.14
CA TYR A 269 -12.66 -1.73 -10.98
C TYR A 269 -13.25 -2.92 -11.73
N ASN A 270 -12.90 -3.11 -13.00
CA ASN A 270 -13.39 -4.21 -13.82
C ASN A 270 -12.91 -5.58 -13.27
N THR A 271 -11.66 -5.66 -12.79
CA THR A 271 -11.13 -6.89 -12.20
C THR A 271 -11.91 -7.27 -10.94
N GLY A 272 -12.16 -6.33 -10.03
CA GLY A 272 -12.97 -6.57 -8.83
C GLY A 272 -14.43 -6.95 -9.17
N LYS A 273 -15.03 -6.28 -10.15
CA LYS A 273 -16.38 -6.59 -10.62
C LYS A 273 -16.46 -8.02 -11.15
N ASN A 274 -15.57 -8.40 -12.06
CA ASN A 274 -15.52 -9.74 -12.66
C ASN A 274 -15.27 -10.83 -11.60
N PHE A 275 -14.46 -10.54 -10.58
CA PHE A 275 -14.21 -11.45 -9.48
C PHE A 275 -15.50 -11.80 -8.71
N ILE A 276 -16.29 -10.80 -8.36
CA ILE A 276 -17.55 -11.02 -7.65
C ILE A 276 -18.61 -11.72 -8.54
N GLU A 277 -18.66 -11.39 -9.83
CA GLU A 277 -19.60 -12.02 -10.77
C GLU A 277 -19.32 -13.52 -10.95
N LYS A 278 -18.06 -13.94 -10.93
CA LYS A 278 -17.66 -15.35 -10.99
C LYS A 278 -17.99 -16.15 -9.72
N LYS A 279 -18.25 -15.47 -8.61
CA LYS A 279 -18.59 -16.09 -7.31
C LYS A 279 -20.09 -16.22 -7.06
N LYS A 280 -20.91 -15.60 -7.90
CA LYS A 280 -22.36 -15.76 -7.89
C LYS A 280 -22.76 -17.03 -8.62
#